data_ba380a7c846a2d8be07af1d52a499fb4
#
_entry.id   ba380a7c846a2d8be07af1d52a499fb4
#
_cell.length_a   1.000
_cell.length_b   1.000
_cell.length_c   1.000
_cell.angle_alpha   90.00
_cell.angle_beta   90.00
_cell.angle_gamma   90.00
#
_symmetry.space_group_name_H-M   'P 1'
#
loop_
_entity.id
_entity.type
_entity.pdbx_description
1 polymer ?
#
loop_
_entity_poly.entity_id
_entity_poly.type
_entity_poly.pdbx_seq_one_letter_code
_entity_poly.pdbx_strand_id
1 'polypeptide(L)'
;GLPHGAYFGVGSIVAARVAGPGRSAQAVAVMIAGMTVANLFGVPLGTLVSHLLSWRALFCIAGVWGAVTAFFLWRWVPWMEPVADSRGLKGQFAFLRNRAPWLIILATMFGNGGIFCMYSYVSPLMIRVAGFSPEAMTLVILLAGLGMFVGNLVSGGLSDRYTPERVARFAQGIA
;
A
#
# COMPACT_ATOMS: atom_id res chain seq x y z
N GLY A 1 -10.00 1.07 -10.47
CA GLY A 1 -10.30 1.56 -9.13
C GLY A 1 -10.94 0.56 -8.18
N LEU A 2 -12.19 0.11 -8.42
CA LEU A 2 -12.94 -0.73 -7.47
C LEU A 2 -12.23 -2.05 -7.06
N PRO A 3 -11.68 -2.85 -7.99
CA PRO A 3 -10.97 -4.09 -7.61
C PRO A 3 -9.74 -3.82 -6.74
N HIS A 4 -9.04 -2.71 -6.95
CA HIS A 4 -7.86 -2.33 -6.18
C HIS A 4 -8.21 -2.08 -4.70
N GLY A 5 -9.23 -1.27 -4.43
CA GLY A 5 -9.70 -1.03 -3.06
C GLY A 5 -10.18 -2.30 -2.34
N ALA A 6 -10.94 -3.15 -3.05
CA ALA A 6 -11.39 -4.42 -2.52
C ALA A 6 -10.21 -5.36 -2.19
N TYR A 7 -9.21 -5.44 -3.07
CA TYR A 7 -8.01 -6.25 -2.87
C TYR A 7 -7.24 -5.83 -1.60
N PHE A 8 -7.02 -4.53 -1.40
CA PHE A 8 -6.35 -4.05 -0.19
C PHE A 8 -7.18 -4.30 1.09
N GLY A 9 -8.48 -4.07 1.04
CA GLY A 9 -9.37 -4.31 2.17
C GLY A 9 -9.42 -5.79 2.57
N VAL A 10 -9.70 -6.67 1.63
CA VAL A 10 -9.74 -8.12 1.87
C VAL A 10 -8.36 -8.66 2.21
N GLY A 11 -7.32 -8.25 1.48
CA GLY A 11 -5.95 -8.68 1.73
C GLY A 11 -5.46 -8.36 3.13
N SER A 12 -5.78 -7.17 3.65
CA SER A 12 -5.40 -6.78 5.02
C SER A 12 -6.09 -7.64 6.08
N ILE A 13 -7.38 -7.97 5.88
CA ILE A 13 -8.11 -8.87 6.79
C ILE A 13 -7.53 -10.29 6.76
N VAL A 14 -7.23 -10.79 5.57
CA VAL A 14 -6.61 -12.11 5.38
C VAL A 14 -5.23 -12.16 6.05
N ALA A 15 -4.38 -11.17 5.78
CA ALA A 15 -3.05 -11.07 6.35
C ALA A 15 -3.09 -11.03 7.89
N ALA A 16 -3.98 -10.21 8.46
CA ALA A 16 -4.17 -10.11 9.91
C ALA A 16 -4.62 -11.43 10.54
N ARG A 17 -5.51 -12.19 9.89
CA ARG A 17 -6.02 -13.48 10.38
C ARG A 17 -4.96 -14.58 10.31
N VAL A 18 -4.19 -14.65 9.23
CA VAL A 18 -3.15 -15.66 9.04
C VAL A 18 -1.98 -15.46 9.99
N ALA A 19 -1.66 -14.22 10.35
CA ALA A 19 -0.54 -13.90 11.25
C ALA A 19 -0.79 -14.27 12.72
N GLY A 20 -2.03 -14.46 13.11
CA GLY A 20 -2.41 -14.77 14.49
C GLY A 20 -2.34 -13.57 15.45
N PRO A 21 -2.64 -13.80 16.74
CA PRO A 21 -2.75 -12.73 17.72
C PRO A 21 -1.41 -12.02 17.98
N GLY A 22 -1.44 -10.70 18.11
CA GLY A 22 -0.28 -9.87 18.43
C GLY A 22 0.67 -9.54 17.28
N ARG A 23 0.35 -9.97 16.02
CA ARG A 23 1.17 -9.70 14.83
C ARG A 23 0.35 -9.20 13.62
N SER A 24 -0.89 -8.82 13.85
CA SER A 24 -1.80 -8.43 12.78
C SER A 24 -1.36 -7.15 12.07
N ALA A 25 -0.89 -6.14 12.79
CA ALA A 25 -0.41 -4.89 12.18
C ALA A 25 0.89 -5.11 11.39
N GLN A 26 1.79 -5.94 11.90
CA GLN A 26 3.01 -6.32 11.19
C GLN A 26 2.71 -7.07 9.88
N ALA A 27 1.76 -7.98 9.87
CA ALA A 27 1.37 -8.72 8.67
C ALA A 27 0.77 -7.79 7.60
N VAL A 28 -0.08 -6.86 8.00
CA VAL A 28 -0.60 -5.84 7.10
C VAL A 28 0.52 -4.93 6.58
N ALA A 29 1.46 -4.54 7.44
CA ALA A 29 2.61 -3.74 7.05
C ALA A 29 3.51 -4.46 6.03
N VAL A 30 3.74 -5.77 6.19
CA VAL A 30 4.48 -6.59 5.20
C VAL A 30 3.73 -6.64 3.86
N MET A 31 2.41 -6.79 3.87
CA MET A 31 1.59 -6.74 2.65
C MET A 31 1.74 -5.38 1.93
N ILE A 32 1.67 -4.28 2.68
CA ILE A 32 1.84 -2.92 2.12
C ILE A 32 3.29 -2.70 1.66
N ALA A 33 4.29 -3.24 2.37
CA ALA A 33 5.69 -3.18 1.97
C ALA A 33 5.93 -3.84 0.60
N GLY A 34 5.17 -4.90 0.27
CA GLY A 34 5.19 -5.51 -1.07
C GLY A 34 4.85 -4.52 -2.18
N MET A 35 3.87 -3.62 -1.95
CA MET A 35 3.54 -2.54 -2.90
C MET A 35 4.72 -1.54 -3.04
N THR A 36 5.39 -1.21 -1.95
CA THR A 36 6.55 -0.31 -1.97
C THR A 36 7.70 -0.92 -2.76
N VAL A 37 7.98 -2.21 -2.56
CA VAL A 37 8.98 -2.96 -3.34
C VAL A 37 8.61 -3.01 -4.82
N ALA A 38 7.33 -3.26 -5.13
CA ALA A 38 6.84 -3.26 -6.51
C ALA A 38 7.00 -1.87 -7.18
N ASN A 39 6.77 -0.78 -6.45
CA ASN A 39 7.01 0.55 -6.98
C ASN A 39 8.51 0.83 -7.17
N LEU A 40 9.35 0.42 -6.22
CA LEU A 40 10.79 0.67 -6.26
C LEU A 40 11.47 -0.03 -7.45
N PHE A 41 11.09 -1.27 -7.73
CA PHE A 41 11.69 -2.08 -8.81
C PHE A 41 10.79 -2.14 -10.05
N GLY A 42 9.48 -2.22 -9.87
CA GLY A 42 8.53 -2.40 -10.96
C GLY A 42 8.46 -1.20 -11.90
N VAL A 43 8.53 0.02 -11.36
CA VAL A 43 8.50 1.24 -12.20
C VAL A 43 9.74 1.33 -13.09
N PRO A 44 11.00 1.24 -12.59
CA PRO A 44 12.18 1.26 -13.43
C PRO A 44 12.23 0.09 -14.43
N LEU A 45 11.92 -1.13 -13.99
CA LEU A 45 11.88 -2.30 -14.87
C LEU A 45 10.78 -2.18 -15.92
N GLY A 46 9.61 -1.71 -15.56
CA GLY A 46 8.51 -1.47 -16.49
C GLY A 46 8.87 -0.43 -17.55
N THR A 47 9.54 0.64 -17.15
CA THR A 47 10.04 1.66 -18.07
C THR A 47 11.06 1.04 -19.03
N LEU A 48 12.02 0.27 -18.54
CA LEU A 48 13.02 -0.41 -19.34
C LEU A 48 12.37 -1.38 -20.36
N VAL A 49 11.45 -2.22 -19.89
CA VAL A 49 10.72 -3.17 -20.76
C VAL A 49 9.92 -2.43 -21.83
N SER A 50 9.28 -1.31 -21.51
CA SER A 50 8.51 -0.53 -22.48
C SER A 50 9.38 0.11 -23.56
N HIS A 51 10.64 0.45 -23.23
CA HIS A 51 11.61 0.97 -24.18
C HIS A 51 12.23 -0.13 -25.06
N LEU A 52 12.56 -1.29 -24.47
CA LEU A 52 13.24 -2.38 -25.17
C LEU A 52 12.30 -3.21 -26.06
N LEU A 53 11.07 -3.43 -25.61
CA LEU A 53 10.11 -4.29 -26.30
C LEU A 53 8.93 -3.47 -26.85
N SER A 54 7.90 -3.29 -26.06
CA SER A 54 6.75 -2.44 -26.34
C SER A 54 5.87 -2.34 -25.10
N TRP A 55 4.99 -1.33 -25.06
CA TRP A 55 3.99 -1.21 -24.00
C TRP A 55 3.05 -2.44 -23.92
N ARG A 56 2.77 -3.10 -25.07
CA ARG A 56 1.95 -4.32 -25.10
C ARG A 56 2.62 -5.48 -24.38
N ALA A 57 3.93 -5.66 -24.58
CA ALA A 57 4.71 -6.69 -23.90
C ALA A 57 4.69 -6.48 -22.38
N LEU A 58 4.79 -5.21 -21.92
CA LEU A 58 4.68 -4.87 -20.51
C LEU A 58 3.34 -5.31 -19.91
N PHE A 59 2.22 -5.06 -20.61
CA PHE A 59 0.90 -5.50 -20.15
C PHE A 59 0.73 -7.01 -20.15
N CYS A 60 1.32 -7.72 -21.14
CA CYS A 60 1.35 -9.19 -21.16
C CYS A 60 2.12 -9.74 -19.95
N ILE A 61 3.30 -9.19 -19.67
CA ILE A 61 4.13 -9.58 -18.50
C ILE A 61 3.35 -9.34 -17.21
N ALA A 62 2.74 -8.16 -17.06
CA ALA A 62 1.92 -7.84 -15.90
C ALA A 62 0.71 -8.78 -15.75
N GLY A 63 0.06 -9.15 -16.88
CA GLY A 63 -1.04 -10.11 -16.90
C GLY A 63 -0.61 -11.51 -16.45
N VAL A 64 0.53 -12.00 -16.96
CA VAL A 64 1.10 -13.29 -16.54
C VAL A 64 1.44 -13.26 -15.05
N TRP A 65 2.08 -12.19 -14.59
CA TRP A 65 2.40 -12.02 -13.16
C TRP A 65 1.15 -11.98 -12.28
N GLY A 66 0.10 -11.31 -12.75
CA GLY A 66 -1.21 -11.30 -12.08
C GLY A 66 -1.83 -12.71 -11.99
N ALA A 67 -1.77 -13.50 -13.07
CA ALA A 67 -2.25 -14.88 -13.09
C ALA A 67 -1.45 -15.79 -12.13
N VAL A 68 -0.12 -15.64 -12.10
CA VAL A 68 0.76 -16.35 -11.16
C VAL A 68 0.40 -15.98 -9.71
N THR A 69 0.20 -14.71 -9.43
CA THR A 69 -0.21 -14.23 -8.11
C THR A 69 -1.57 -14.81 -7.71
N ALA A 70 -2.55 -14.80 -8.62
CA ALA A 70 -3.87 -15.39 -8.38
C ALA A 70 -3.79 -16.90 -8.10
N PHE A 71 -2.94 -17.62 -8.84
CA PHE A 71 -2.69 -19.05 -8.61
C PHE A 71 -2.12 -19.32 -7.21
N PHE A 72 -1.11 -18.55 -6.78
CA PHE A 72 -0.53 -18.71 -5.45
C PHE A 72 -1.51 -18.31 -4.33
N LEU A 73 -2.31 -17.27 -4.52
CA LEU A 73 -3.36 -16.93 -3.57
C LEU A 73 -4.38 -18.06 -3.44
N TRP A 74 -4.82 -18.62 -4.57
CA TRP A 74 -5.74 -19.76 -4.55
C TRP A 74 -5.13 -21.01 -3.88
N ARG A 75 -3.85 -21.24 -4.07
CA ARG A 75 -3.16 -22.45 -3.55
C ARG A 75 -2.77 -22.37 -2.08
N TRP A 76 -2.41 -21.18 -1.61
CA TRP A 76 -1.80 -21.00 -0.29
C TRP A 76 -2.70 -20.31 0.73
N VAL A 77 -3.66 -19.50 0.30
CA VAL A 77 -4.59 -18.88 1.25
C VAL A 77 -5.58 -19.94 1.75
N PRO A 78 -5.60 -20.22 3.05
CA PRO A 78 -6.53 -21.21 3.61
C PRO A 78 -7.97 -20.72 3.45
N TRP A 79 -8.88 -21.68 3.28
CA TRP A 79 -10.30 -21.36 3.31
C TRP A 79 -10.67 -20.79 4.68
N MET A 80 -11.24 -19.62 4.67
CA MET A 80 -11.72 -18.94 5.87
C MET A 80 -13.23 -18.86 5.85
N GLU A 81 -13.87 -19.27 6.95
CA GLU A 81 -15.31 -19.15 7.08
C GLU A 81 -15.75 -17.69 6.96
N PRO A 82 -16.78 -17.41 6.14
CA PRO A 82 -17.35 -16.08 6.07
C PRO A 82 -17.84 -15.65 7.45
N VAL A 83 -17.53 -14.42 7.85
CA VAL A 83 -18.19 -13.86 9.04
C VAL A 83 -19.63 -13.60 8.64
N ALA A 84 -20.51 -14.49 9.06
CA ALA A 84 -21.94 -14.37 8.85
C ALA A 84 -22.45 -13.17 9.67
N ASP A 85 -22.57 -12.01 9.02
CA ASP A 85 -23.33 -10.90 9.61
C ASP A 85 -24.82 -11.13 9.29
N SER A 86 -25.57 -11.54 10.31
CA SER A 86 -27.01 -11.81 10.23
C SER A 86 -27.83 -10.59 9.80
N ARG A 87 -27.23 -9.40 9.74
CA ARG A 87 -27.89 -8.14 9.39
C ARG A 87 -27.88 -7.78 7.90
N GLY A 88 -27.29 -8.63 7.05
CA GLY A 88 -27.20 -8.40 5.61
C GLY A 88 -26.42 -7.14 5.23
N LEU A 89 -26.58 -6.67 3.98
CA LEU A 89 -25.89 -5.47 3.47
C LEU A 89 -26.11 -4.21 4.31
N LYS A 90 -27.32 -4.01 4.86
CA LYS A 90 -27.61 -2.86 5.72
C LYS A 90 -26.78 -2.89 7.01
N GLY A 91 -26.52 -4.07 7.56
CA GLY A 91 -25.64 -4.24 8.71
C GLY A 91 -24.19 -3.91 8.42
N GLN A 92 -23.71 -4.26 7.23
CA GLN A 92 -22.34 -3.96 6.80
C GLN A 92 -22.06 -2.46 6.69
N PHE A 93 -23.08 -1.64 6.37
CA PHE A 93 -22.92 -0.18 6.33
C PHE A 93 -23.29 0.52 7.66
N ALA A 94 -23.72 -0.21 8.67
CA ALA A 94 -24.10 0.37 9.96
C ALA A 94 -22.94 1.10 10.66
N PHE A 95 -21.68 0.68 10.40
CA PHE A 95 -20.49 1.34 10.95
C PHE A 95 -20.34 2.79 10.47
N LEU A 96 -20.84 3.13 9.27
CA LEU A 96 -20.79 4.49 8.72
C LEU A 96 -21.72 5.47 9.46
N ARG A 97 -22.60 4.99 10.34
CA ARG A 97 -23.41 5.84 11.22
C ARG A 97 -22.58 6.49 12.34
N ASN A 98 -21.42 5.91 12.65
CA ASN A 98 -20.49 6.45 13.63
C ASN A 98 -19.57 7.51 13.00
N ARG A 99 -19.07 8.45 13.80
CA ARG A 99 -18.16 9.50 13.34
C ARG A 99 -16.74 9.00 13.08
N ALA A 100 -16.29 8.00 13.85
CA ALA A 100 -14.91 7.49 13.78
C ALA A 100 -14.50 6.98 12.39
N PRO A 101 -15.28 6.16 11.66
CA PRO A 101 -14.96 5.76 10.29
C PRO A 101 -14.79 6.94 9.34
N TRP A 102 -15.61 7.96 9.44
CA TRP A 102 -15.52 9.16 8.61
C TRP A 102 -14.24 9.94 8.87
N LEU A 103 -13.84 10.08 10.13
CA LEU A 103 -12.56 10.71 10.49
C LEU A 103 -11.37 9.92 9.94
N ILE A 104 -11.40 8.59 9.99
CA ILE A 104 -10.36 7.73 9.42
C ILE A 104 -10.32 7.89 7.90
N ILE A 105 -11.47 7.88 7.21
CA ILE A 105 -11.56 8.07 5.76
C ILE A 105 -10.98 9.44 5.37
N LEU A 106 -11.38 10.51 6.06
CA LEU A 106 -10.87 11.86 5.80
C LEU A 106 -9.37 11.96 6.07
N ALA A 107 -8.89 11.45 7.19
CA ALA A 107 -7.46 11.43 7.51
C ALA A 107 -6.65 10.67 6.46
N THR A 108 -7.16 9.52 6.01
CA THR A 108 -6.50 8.73 4.94
C THR A 108 -6.54 9.48 3.60
N MET A 109 -7.66 10.08 3.25
CA MET A 109 -7.84 10.81 1.99
C MET A 109 -6.91 12.03 1.92
N PHE A 110 -6.87 12.85 2.97
CA PHE A 110 -6.01 14.03 2.99
C PHE A 110 -4.53 13.69 3.20
N GLY A 111 -4.21 12.73 4.08
CA GLY A 111 -2.84 12.29 4.34
C GLY A 111 -2.21 11.62 3.11
N ASN A 112 -2.83 10.58 2.59
CA ASN A 112 -2.32 9.93 1.36
C ASN A 112 -2.41 10.84 0.14
N GLY A 113 -3.49 11.61 -0.01
CA GLY A 113 -3.63 12.56 -1.11
C GLY A 113 -2.50 13.57 -1.14
N GLY A 114 -2.13 14.15 0.01
CA GLY A 114 -1.01 15.08 0.13
C GLY A 114 0.33 14.45 -0.27
N ILE A 115 0.62 13.24 0.25
CA ILE A 115 1.85 12.51 -0.07
C ILE A 115 1.92 12.18 -1.56
N PHE A 116 0.84 11.68 -2.17
CA PHE A 116 0.83 11.35 -3.60
C PHE A 116 0.91 12.58 -4.49
N CYS A 117 0.31 13.71 -4.10
CA CYS A 117 0.50 14.98 -4.81
C CYS A 117 1.96 15.41 -4.78
N MET A 118 2.59 15.41 -3.60
CA MET A 118 4.01 15.73 -3.45
C MET A 118 4.88 14.78 -4.29
N TYR A 119 4.64 13.47 -4.21
CA TYR A 119 5.40 12.46 -4.94
C TYR A 119 5.29 12.62 -6.46
N SER A 120 4.11 12.98 -6.97
CA SER A 120 3.88 13.21 -8.40
C SER A 120 4.63 14.43 -8.93
N TYR A 121 4.82 15.44 -8.08
CA TYR A 121 5.47 16.70 -8.47
C TYR A 121 6.92 16.82 -8.00
N VAL A 122 7.44 15.87 -7.21
CA VAL A 122 8.81 15.95 -6.66
C VAL A 122 9.85 16.04 -7.77
N SER A 123 9.72 15.26 -8.85
CA SER A 123 10.70 15.24 -9.94
C SER A 123 10.74 16.58 -10.71
N PRO A 124 9.62 17.11 -11.22
CA PRO A 124 9.64 18.44 -11.86
C PRO A 124 10.09 19.55 -10.91
N LEU A 125 9.74 19.48 -9.63
CA LEU A 125 10.15 20.47 -8.63
C LEU A 125 11.66 20.46 -8.41
N MET A 126 12.25 19.30 -8.19
CA MET A 126 13.67 19.14 -7.91
C MET A 126 14.52 19.49 -9.15
N ILE A 127 14.10 19.11 -10.35
CA ILE A 127 14.84 19.41 -11.57
C ILE A 127 14.70 20.88 -11.97
N ARG A 128 13.47 21.41 -12.00
CA ARG A 128 13.24 22.76 -12.55
C ARG A 128 13.49 23.90 -11.56
N VAL A 129 13.25 23.64 -10.26
CA VAL A 129 13.35 24.67 -9.21
C VAL A 129 14.64 24.53 -8.43
N ALA A 130 15.01 23.32 -8.01
CA ALA A 130 16.19 23.08 -7.20
C ALA A 130 17.46 22.76 -8.02
N GLY A 131 17.34 22.61 -9.36
CA GLY A 131 18.49 22.41 -10.24
C GLY A 131 19.17 21.05 -10.16
N PHE A 132 18.46 20.02 -9.64
CA PHE A 132 19.00 18.65 -9.59
C PHE A 132 19.08 18.06 -10.99
N SER A 133 20.11 17.24 -11.24
CA SER A 133 20.19 16.47 -12.48
C SER A 133 19.15 15.36 -12.53
N PRO A 134 18.69 14.94 -13.73
CA PRO A 134 17.78 13.79 -13.86
C PRO A 134 18.31 12.51 -13.23
N GLU A 135 19.62 12.29 -13.24
CA GLU A 135 20.29 11.15 -12.63
C GLU A 135 20.18 11.17 -11.11
N ALA A 136 20.35 12.35 -10.48
CA ALA A 136 20.19 12.54 -9.05
C ALA A 136 18.76 12.25 -8.60
N MET A 137 17.75 12.46 -9.46
CA MET A 137 16.36 12.13 -9.17
C MET A 137 16.12 10.66 -8.98
N THR A 138 16.83 9.80 -9.71
CA THR A 138 16.75 8.35 -9.49
C THR A 138 17.14 7.98 -8.06
N LEU A 139 18.21 8.57 -7.56
CA LEU A 139 18.65 8.37 -6.18
C LEU A 139 17.65 8.91 -5.16
N VAL A 140 17.10 10.11 -5.39
CA VAL A 140 16.09 10.71 -4.50
C VAL A 140 14.84 9.84 -4.39
N ILE A 141 14.32 9.35 -5.50
CA ILE A 141 13.14 8.48 -5.54
C ILE A 141 13.45 7.13 -4.85
N LEU A 142 14.65 6.58 -5.08
CA LEU A 142 15.09 5.35 -4.44
C LEU A 142 15.19 5.51 -2.92
N LEU A 143 15.78 6.60 -2.43
CA LEU A 143 15.87 6.90 -1.00
C LEU A 143 14.48 7.10 -0.38
N ALA A 144 13.58 7.81 -1.08
CA ALA A 144 12.19 7.97 -0.64
C ALA A 144 11.47 6.61 -0.55
N GLY A 145 11.63 5.74 -1.56
CA GLY A 145 11.08 4.39 -1.57
C GLY A 145 11.63 3.52 -0.44
N LEU A 146 12.93 3.59 -0.17
CA LEU A 146 13.55 2.89 0.96
C LEU A 146 13.01 3.42 2.30
N GLY A 147 12.85 4.73 2.44
CA GLY A 147 12.25 5.34 3.62
C GLY A 147 10.82 4.86 3.85
N MET A 148 10.01 4.80 2.80
CA MET A 148 8.64 4.25 2.86
C MET A 148 8.64 2.76 3.25
N PHE A 149 9.54 1.96 2.70
CA PHE A 149 9.67 0.53 3.01
C PHE A 149 10.02 0.31 4.48
N VAL A 150 11.09 0.95 4.95
CA VAL A 150 11.53 0.86 6.35
C VAL A 150 10.46 1.40 7.29
N GLY A 151 9.87 2.56 6.96
CA GLY A 151 8.80 3.17 7.74
C GLY A 151 7.58 2.25 7.91
N ASN A 152 7.16 1.57 6.85
CA ASN A 152 6.06 0.61 6.91
C ASN A 152 6.38 -0.58 7.84
N LEU A 153 7.56 -1.15 7.75
CA LEU A 153 7.94 -2.29 8.59
C LEU A 153 8.07 -1.90 10.07
N VAL A 154 8.71 -0.75 10.33
CA VAL A 154 8.90 -0.24 11.69
C VAL A 154 7.55 0.13 12.31
N SER A 155 6.71 0.88 11.60
CA SER A 155 5.40 1.28 12.11
C SER A 155 4.46 0.09 12.34
N GLY A 156 4.52 -0.95 11.49
CA GLY A 156 3.78 -2.19 11.69
C GLY A 156 4.20 -2.89 12.98
N GLY A 157 5.50 -3.09 13.20
CA GLY A 157 6.02 -3.70 14.43
C GLY A 157 5.74 -2.87 15.68
N LEU A 158 5.81 -1.52 15.59
CA LEU A 158 5.44 -0.64 16.68
C LEU A 158 3.94 -0.70 16.99
N SER A 159 3.10 -0.78 15.97
CA SER A 159 1.64 -0.84 16.15
C SER A 159 1.16 -2.13 16.82
N ASP A 160 1.92 -3.23 16.70
CA ASP A 160 1.64 -4.46 17.45
C ASP A 160 2.08 -4.38 18.93
N ARG A 161 3.09 -3.54 19.23
CA ARG A 161 3.58 -3.33 20.62
C ARG A 161 2.87 -2.19 21.36
N TYR A 162 2.53 -1.16 20.63
CA TYR A 162 1.82 0.01 21.12
C TYR A 162 0.46 0.10 20.43
N THR A 163 -0.42 1.00 20.88
CA THR A 163 -1.70 1.18 20.19
C THR A 163 -1.50 1.89 18.84
N PRO A 164 -2.20 1.46 17.76
CA PRO A 164 -2.09 2.08 16.44
C PRO A 164 -2.30 3.59 16.44
N GLU A 165 -3.17 4.10 17.32
CA GLU A 165 -3.44 5.54 17.46
C GLU A 165 -2.25 6.32 18.00
N ARG A 166 -1.44 5.72 18.90
CA ARG A 166 -0.23 6.37 19.41
C ARG A 166 0.84 6.43 18.34
N VAL A 167 1.02 5.34 17.60
CA VAL A 167 2.00 5.29 16.50
C VAL A 167 1.63 6.28 15.41
N ALA A 168 0.34 6.35 15.02
CA ALA A 168 -0.13 7.29 14.01
C ALA A 168 0.07 8.75 14.45
N ARG A 169 -0.28 9.10 15.71
CA ARG A 169 -0.07 10.45 16.25
C ARG A 169 1.40 10.85 16.28
N PHE A 170 2.29 9.94 16.66
CA PHE A 170 3.72 10.20 16.67
C PHE A 170 4.25 10.40 15.26
N ALA A 171 3.89 9.53 14.31
CA ALA A 171 4.30 9.65 12.92
C ALA A 171 3.82 10.94 12.26
N GLN A 172 2.57 11.34 12.50
CA GLN A 172 2.03 12.60 11.97
C GLN A 172 2.61 13.85 12.65
N GLY A 173 3.11 13.71 13.88
CA GLY A 173 3.76 14.83 14.58
C GLY A 173 5.20 15.10 14.11
N ILE A 174 5.83 14.14 13.40
CA ILE A 174 7.17 14.28 12.83
C ILE A 174 7.12 14.70 11.35
N ALA A 175 6.02 14.38 10.64
CA ALA A 175 5.82 14.70 9.22
C ALA A 175 5.43 16.17 9.02
#